data_54000fc4fb6d4f83a4d13464622d4a7e
#
_entry.id   54000fc4fb6d4f83a4d13464622d4a7e
#
_cell.length_a   1.000
_cell.length_b   1.000
_cell.length_c   1.000
_cell.angle_alpha   90.00
_cell.angle_beta   90.00
_cell.angle_gamma   90.00
#
_symmetry.space_group_name_H-M   'P 1'
#
loop_
_entity.id
_entity.type
_entity.pdbx_description
1 polymer ?
#
loop_
_entity_poly.entity_id
_entity_poly.type
_entity_poly.pdbx_seq_one_letter_code
_entity_poly.pdbx_strand_id
1 'polypeptide(L)'
;MKNSVLRGAAILSASVLFHGAAQAQATSNRVAANTDWSVFVEESPKECWGVSAPTETVNTKDGKKVEVRRGDILLFVTFRPGKPGEISFMGGYPFATDSKVEMSVNNGQKFSLFTSGEGAWAGSAEEDAKIIAALKGGADVTVTGRSGRGTQTQDKFSLMGFTAAMDEAAKRCK
;
A
#
# COMPACT_ATOMS: atom_id res chain seq x y z
N MET A 1 10.36 -1.04 -84.84
CA MET A 1 10.08 -2.07 -83.83
C MET A 1 10.96 -1.77 -82.60
N LYS A 2 10.46 -1.13 -81.58
CA LYS A 2 11.25 -0.67 -80.38
C LYS A 2 10.60 -1.24 -79.14
N ASN A 3 11.27 -2.14 -78.46
CA ASN A 3 10.86 -2.72 -77.22
C ASN A 3 11.29 -1.77 -76.13
N SER A 4 10.30 -1.23 -75.39
CA SER A 4 10.54 -0.47 -74.11
C SER A 4 10.35 -1.39 -72.96
N VAL A 5 11.42 -1.60 -72.19
CA VAL A 5 11.41 -2.35 -70.90
C VAL A 5 11.18 -1.36 -69.82
N LEU A 6 10.01 -1.45 -69.14
CA LEU A 6 9.75 -0.72 -67.89
C LEU A 6 10.42 -1.46 -66.73
N ARG A 7 11.33 -0.77 -66.07
CA ARG A 7 11.92 -1.20 -64.78
C ARG A 7 11.05 -0.69 -63.69
N GLY A 8 10.34 -1.58 -62.98
CA GLY A 8 9.62 -1.29 -61.76
C GLY A 8 10.59 -1.21 -60.60
N ALA A 9 10.64 -0.06 -59.93
CA ALA A 9 11.36 0.11 -58.68
C ALA A 9 10.43 -0.29 -57.51
N ALA A 10 10.79 -1.37 -56.81
CA ALA A 10 10.11 -1.76 -55.56
C ALA A 10 10.66 -0.93 -54.39
N ILE A 11 9.80 -0.08 -53.83
CA ILE A 11 10.11 0.67 -52.60
C ILE A 11 9.78 -0.23 -51.42
N LEU A 12 10.81 -0.74 -50.74
CA LEU A 12 10.64 -1.40 -49.44
C LEU A 12 10.42 -0.33 -48.37
N SER A 13 9.18 -0.21 -47.87
CA SER A 13 8.86 0.59 -46.71
C SER A 13 9.24 -0.18 -45.43
N ALA A 14 10.33 0.21 -44.79
CA ALA A 14 10.73 -0.31 -43.49
C ALA A 14 9.84 0.32 -42.42
N SER A 15 8.88 -0.44 -41.88
CA SER A 15 8.06 -0.04 -40.72
C SER A 15 8.91 -0.18 -39.46
N VAL A 16 9.36 0.94 -38.91
CA VAL A 16 10.04 0.99 -37.60
C VAL A 16 8.96 0.87 -36.52
N LEU A 17 8.86 -0.31 -35.89
CA LEU A 17 8.03 -0.53 -34.73
C LEU A 17 8.73 0.13 -33.54
N PHE A 18 8.25 1.31 -33.12
CA PHE A 18 8.60 1.90 -31.85
C PHE A 18 7.98 1.06 -30.74
N HIS A 19 8.78 0.20 -30.13
CA HIS A 19 8.44 -0.42 -28.85
C HIS A 19 8.59 0.65 -27.77
N GLY A 20 7.51 1.34 -27.44
CA GLY A 20 7.43 2.20 -26.27
C GLY A 20 7.60 1.32 -25.04
N ALA A 21 8.76 1.34 -24.42
CA ALA A 21 8.94 0.82 -23.07
C ALA A 21 8.02 1.64 -22.15
N ALA A 22 6.96 1.01 -21.65
CA ALA A 22 6.18 1.54 -20.54
C ALA A 22 7.12 1.56 -19.34
N GLN A 23 7.79 2.69 -19.10
CA GLN A 23 8.49 2.94 -17.87
C GLN A 23 7.41 3.08 -16.80
N ALA A 24 7.34 2.10 -15.88
CA ALA A 24 6.62 2.27 -14.64
C ALA A 24 7.15 3.56 -14.01
N GLN A 25 6.34 4.60 -13.95
CA GLN A 25 6.69 5.83 -13.27
C GLN A 25 6.89 5.47 -11.80
N ALA A 26 8.16 5.35 -11.39
CA ALA A 26 8.50 5.38 -9.98
C ALA A 26 7.86 6.66 -9.44
N THR A 27 6.96 6.52 -8.46
CA THR A 27 6.21 7.64 -7.90
C THR A 27 7.21 8.72 -7.48
N SER A 28 7.22 9.83 -8.19
CA SER A 28 8.19 10.94 -8.05
C SER A 28 8.08 11.64 -6.69
N ASN A 29 7.07 11.28 -5.88
CA ASN A 29 6.77 11.85 -4.58
C ASN A 29 7.30 11.05 -3.38
N ARG A 30 8.07 9.96 -3.59
CA ARG A 30 8.78 9.28 -2.50
C ARG A 30 9.97 10.09 -2.06
N VAL A 31 9.97 10.51 -0.80
CA VAL A 31 10.97 11.45 -0.25
C VAL A 31 11.96 10.82 0.73
N ALA A 32 11.63 9.66 1.29
CA ALA A 32 12.52 8.90 2.18
C ALA A 32 12.19 7.40 2.17
N ALA A 33 13.18 6.59 2.59
CA ALA A 33 13.06 5.17 2.89
C ALA A 33 13.78 4.90 4.21
N ASN A 34 13.07 4.27 5.14
CA ASN A 34 13.54 3.97 6.49
C ASN A 34 13.30 2.48 6.75
N THR A 35 14.26 1.64 6.39
CA THR A 35 14.21 0.18 6.47
C THR A 35 12.96 -0.37 5.73
N ASP A 36 11.90 -0.74 6.46
CA ASP A 36 10.69 -1.35 5.90
C ASP A 36 9.57 -0.33 5.63
N TRP A 37 9.84 0.98 5.84
CA TRP A 37 8.89 2.06 5.68
C TRP A 37 9.36 3.08 4.65
N SER A 38 8.48 3.46 3.74
CA SER A 38 8.71 4.54 2.77
C SER A 38 7.87 5.75 3.11
N VAL A 39 8.41 6.95 2.88
CA VAL A 39 7.71 8.22 3.09
C VAL A 39 7.46 8.90 1.76
N PHE A 40 6.23 9.36 1.59
CA PHE A 40 5.76 10.05 0.40
C PHE A 40 5.17 11.41 0.78
N VAL A 41 5.20 12.35 -0.16
CA VAL A 41 4.61 13.68 -0.01
C VAL A 41 3.84 14.02 -1.28
N GLU A 42 2.59 14.44 -1.10
CA GLU A 42 1.79 15.11 -2.13
C GLU A 42 1.64 16.57 -1.76
N GLU A 43 1.75 17.48 -2.73
CA GLU A 43 1.75 18.92 -2.47
C GLU A 43 0.39 19.57 -2.72
N SER A 44 -0.50 18.93 -3.48
CA SER A 44 -1.81 19.52 -3.83
C SER A 44 -2.93 18.48 -3.95
N PRO A 45 -3.74 18.25 -2.88
CA PRO A 45 -3.61 18.82 -1.52
C PRO A 45 -2.37 18.30 -0.79
N LYS A 46 -1.87 19.06 0.19
CA LYS A 46 -0.68 18.64 0.94
C LYS A 46 -1.02 17.46 1.86
N GLU A 47 -0.41 16.32 1.57
CA GLU A 47 -0.47 15.10 2.37
C GLU A 47 0.89 14.45 2.44
N CYS A 48 1.24 13.89 3.58
CA CYS A 48 2.49 13.17 3.79
C CYS A 48 2.18 11.86 4.50
N TRP A 49 2.68 10.75 3.99
CA TRP A 49 2.40 9.47 4.60
C TRP A 49 3.61 8.57 4.66
N GLY A 50 3.65 7.77 5.71
CA GLY A 50 4.51 6.61 5.78
C GLY A 50 3.71 5.38 5.40
N VAL A 51 4.32 4.46 4.66
CA VAL A 51 3.69 3.23 4.19
C VAL A 51 4.65 2.06 4.23
N SER A 52 4.10 0.87 4.54
CA SER A 52 4.82 -0.40 4.48
C SER A 52 3.94 -1.49 3.86
N ALA A 53 4.58 -2.48 3.26
CA ALA A 53 3.96 -3.73 2.83
C ALA A 53 4.25 -4.85 3.85
N PRO A 54 3.42 -5.91 3.94
CA PRO A 54 3.64 -6.99 4.89
C PRO A 54 4.89 -7.80 4.55
N THR A 55 5.58 -8.26 5.57
CA THR A 55 6.71 -9.20 5.47
C THR A 55 6.24 -10.66 5.39
N GLU A 56 5.03 -10.94 5.88
CA GLU A 56 4.40 -12.25 5.84
C GLU A 56 2.88 -12.10 5.69
N THR A 57 2.28 -12.99 4.91
CA THR A 57 0.84 -13.08 4.70
C THR A 57 0.37 -14.52 4.85
N VAL A 58 -0.65 -14.74 5.69
CA VAL A 58 -1.30 -16.04 5.86
C VAL A 58 -2.80 -15.89 5.61
N ASN A 59 -3.35 -16.69 4.71
CA ASN A 59 -4.78 -16.71 4.42
C ASN A 59 -5.35 -18.07 4.84
N THR A 60 -6.49 -18.06 5.54
CA THR A 60 -7.17 -19.27 5.99
C THR A 60 -8.66 -19.23 5.67
N LYS A 61 -9.22 -20.37 5.34
CA LYS A 61 -10.66 -20.58 5.20
C LYS A 61 -11.04 -21.89 5.82
N ASP A 62 -12.06 -21.89 6.68
CA ASP A 62 -12.52 -23.08 7.43
C ASP A 62 -11.37 -23.78 8.16
N GLY A 63 -10.46 -23.00 8.76
CA GLY A 63 -9.30 -23.47 9.50
C GLY A 63 -8.15 -24.03 8.66
N LYS A 64 -8.24 -23.99 7.33
CA LYS A 64 -7.20 -24.47 6.42
C LYS A 64 -6.51 -23.30 5.72
N LYS A 65 -5.18 -23.40 5.52
CA LYS A 65 -4.45 -22.44 4.68
C LYS A 65 -4.96 -22.52 3.24
N VAL A 66 -5.16 -21.36 2.62
CA VAL A 66 -5.60 -21.23 1.23
C VAL A 66 -4.74 -20.20 0.50
N GLU A 67 -4.51 -20.41 -0.78
CA GLU A 67 -3.95 -19.41 -1.66
C GLU A 67 -5.06 -18.58 -2.25
N VAL A 68 -4.94 -17.25 -2.14
CA VAL A 68 -5.90 -16.30 -2.69
C VAL A 68 -5.16 -15.17 -3.40
N ARG A 69 -5.75 -14.68 -4.50
CA ARG A 69 -5.27 -13.48 -5.15
C ARG A 69 -5.82 -12.26 -4.40
N ARG A 70 -4.94 -11.34 -4.04
CA ARG A 70 -5.25 -10.06 -3.40
C ARG A 70 -4.66 -8.92 -4.23
N GLY A 71 -5.21 -7.73 -4.08
CA GLY A 71 -4.58 -6.48 -4.48
C GLY A 71 -3.45 -6.08 -3.53
N ASP A 72 -3.06 -4.81 -3.55
CA ASP A 72 -2.01 -4.28 -2.69
C ASP A 72 -2.42 -4.37 -1.21
N ILE A 73 -1.48 -4.83 -0.39
CA ILE A 73 -1.65 -4.96 1.06
C ILE A 73 -0.71 -3.94 1.70
N LEU A 74 -1.28 -2.90 2.29
CA LEU A 74 -0.51 -1.74 2.72
C LEU A 74 -1.01 -1.22 4.08
N LEU A 75 -0.07 -0.86 4.95
CA LEU A 75 -0.34 -0.15 6.20
C LEU A 75 0.21 1.27 6.09
N PHE A 76 -0.65 2.26 6.36
CA PHE A 76 -0.34 3.68 6.23
C PHE A 76 -0.48 4.42 7.55
N VAL A 77 0.29 5.50 7.69
CA VAL A 77 -0.04 6.62 8.56
C VAL A 77 0.04 7.89 7.74
N THR A 78 -1.08 8.60 7.62
CA THR A 78 -1.20 9.82 6.82
C THR A 78 -1.25 11.05 7.71
N PHE A 79 -0.49 12.07 7.39
CA PHE A 79 -0.47 13.38 8.04
C PHE A 79 -0.98 14.44 7.06
N ARG A 80 -1.72 15.42 7.59
CA ARG A 80 -2.19 16.61 6.87
C ARG A 80 -1.87 17.84 7.70
N PRO A 81 -1.64 19.03 7.10
CA PRO A 81 -1.34 20.26 7.85
C PRO A 81 -2.38 20.52 8.95
N GLY A 82 -1.89 20.70 10.18
CA GLY A 82 -2.74 20.97 11.33
C GLY A 82 -3.61 19.79 11.81
N LYS A 83 -3.39 18.57 11.31
CA LYS A 83 -4.11 17.35 11.74
C LYS A 83 -3.16 16.32 12.36
N PRO A 84 -3.62 15.53 13.34
CA PRO A 84 -2.87 14.38 13.83
C PRO A 84 -2.70 13.33 12.72
N GLY A 85 -1.79 12.37 12.94
CA GLY A 85 -1.64 11.23 12.05
C GLY A 85 -2.88 10.33 12.08
N GLU A 86 -3.27 9.81 10.92
CA GLU A 86 -4.40 8.90 10.70
C GLU A 86 -3.87 7.55 10.24
N ILE A 87 -4.23 6.47 10.94
CA ILE A 87 -3.88 5.11 10.56
C ILE A 87 -4.89 4.55 9.55
N SER A 88 -4.41 3.86 8.52
CA SER A 88 -5.27 3.10 7.61
C SER A 88 -4.60 1.83 7.13
N PHE A 89 -5.40 0.80 6.87
CA PHE A 89 -4.97 -0.48 6.34
C PHE A 89 -5.75 -0.81 5.08
N MET A 90 -5.04 -1.17 4.01
CA MET A 90 -5.60 -1.70 2.77
C MET A 90 -5.39 -3.21 2.75
N GLY A 91 -6.50 -3.96 2.68
CA GLY A 91 -6.45 -5.43 2.71
C GLY A 91 -6.26 -6.07 1.34
N GLY A 92 -6.45 -5.31 0.26
CA GLY A 92 -6.40 -5.82 -1.13
C GLY A 92 -7.60 -6.69 -1.50
N TYR A 93 -8.71 -6.56 -0.78
CA TYR A 93 -10.00 -7.21 -1.04
C TYR A 93 -11.12 -6.50 -0.28
N PRO A 94 -12.38 -6.58 -0.73
CA PRO A 94 -13.51 -6.07 0.04
C PRO A 94 -13.71 -6.87 1.32
N PHE A 95 -13.70 -6.17 2.46
CA PHE A 95 -13.97 -6.76 3.76
C PHE A 95 -15.42 -7.26 3.88
N ALA A 96 -15.66 -8.23 4.75
CA ALA A 96 -17.02 -8.67 5.06
C ALA A 96 -17.81 -7.52 5.69
N THR A 97 -19.09 -7.41 5.34
CA THR A 97 -19.99 -6.40 5.90
C THR A 97 -19.97 -6.45 7.43
N ASP A 98 -19.93 -5.29 8.06
CA ASP A 98 -19.88 -5.11 9.52
C ASP A 98 -18.71 -5.83 10.22
N SER A 99 -17.70 -6.30 9.46
CA SER A 99 -16.50 -6.85 10.05
C SER A 99 -15.58 -5.76 10.58
N LYS A 100 -14.66 -6.16 11.44
CA LYS A 100 -13.57 -5.33 11.94
C LYS A 100 -12.24 -5.95 11.58
N VAL A 101 -11.23 -5.11 11.49
CA VAL A 101 -9.83 -5.52 11.38
C VAL A 101 -9.19 -5.40 12.76
N GLU A 102 -8.54 -6.45 13.23
CA GLU A 102 -7.77 -6.44 14.47
C GLU A 102 -6.29 -6.18 14.16
N MET A 103 -5.70 -5.24 14.88
CA MET A 103 -4.25 -5.02 14.92
C MET A 103 -3.70 -5.54 16.25
N SER A 104 -2.75 -6.46 16.19
CA SER A 104 -2.06 -7.02 17.36
C SER A 104 -0.58 -6.64 17.30
N VAL A 105 -0.14 -5.72 18.15
CA VAL A 105 1.28 -5.35 18.28
C VAL A 105 1.98 -6.40 19.15
N ASN A 106 3.21 -6.76 18.82
CA ASN A 106 3.95 -7.80 19.53
C ASN A 106 4.27 -7.46 21.03
N ASN A 107 3.98 -6.23 21.46
CA ASN A 107 4.03 -5.83 22.87
C ASN A 107 2.74 -6.17 23.66
N GLY A 108 1.81 -6.89 23.05
CA GLY A 108 0.54 -7.34 23.66
C GLY A 108 -0.64 -6.39 23.49
N GLN A 109 -0.45 -5.21 22.91
CA GLN A 109 -1.53 -4.26 22.67
C GLN A 109 -2.36 -4.67 21.45
N LYS A 110 -3.69 -4.51 21.55
CA LYS A 110 -4.64 -4.83 20.49
C LYS A 110 -5.57 -3.66 20.24
N PHE A 111 -5.90 -3.46 18.96
CA PHE A 111 -6.76 -2.40 18.47
C PHE A 111 -7.74 -2.95 17.44
N SER A 112 -8.89 -2.29 17.30
CA SER A 112 -9.94 -2.67 16.36
C SER A 112 -10.23 -1.53 15.41
N LEU A 113 -10.08 -1.77 14.11
CA LEU A 113 -10.39 -0.82 13.05
C LEU A 113 -11.77 -1.13 12.47
N PHE A 114 -12.55 -0.12 12.11
CA PHE A 114 -13.77 -0.30 11.31
C PHE A 114 -13.40 -0.45 9.82
N THR A 115 -14.24 -1.14 9.06
CA THR A 115 -13.98 -1.41 7.64
C THR A 115 -14.95 -0.66 6.73
N SER A 116 -14.45 -0.25 5.56
CA SER A 116 -15.27 0.26 4.45
C SER A 116 -14.59 -0.11 3.13
N GLY A 117 -15.29 -0.87 2.27
CA GLY A 117 -14.68 -1.39 1.04
C GLY A 117 -13.46 -2.27 1.32
N GLU A 118 -12.32 -1.91 0.77
CA GLU A 118 -11.03 -2.62 0.95
C GLU A 118 -10.14 -2.00 2.03
N GLY A 119 -10.60 -0.92 2.67
CA GLY A 119 -9.87 -0.18 3.69
C GLY A 119 -10.41 -0.40 5.11
N ALA A 120 -9.54 -0.14 6.11
CA ALA A 120 -9.90 -0.13 7.52
C ALA A 120 -9.20 1.04 8.23
N TRP A 121 -9.90 1.69 9.19
CA TRP A 121 -9.45 2.90 9.90
C TRP A 121 -9.76 2.81 11.39
N ALA A 122 -9.04 3.61 12.19
CA ALA A 122 -9.40 3.85 13.58
C ALA A 122 -10.70 4.67 13.69
N GLY A 123 -11.42 4.50 14.77
CA GLY A 123 -12.72 5.16 15.00
C GLY A 123 -12.63 6.63 15.39
N SER A 124 -11.45 7.10 15.81
CA SER A 124 -11.23 8.49 16.23
C SER A 124 -9.74 8.87 16.22
N ALA A 125 -9.48 10.19 16.26
CA ALA A 125 -8.11 10.70 16.34
C ALA A 125 -7.38 10.28 17.63
N GLU A 126 -8.08 10.05 18.73
CA GLU A 126 -7.52 9.53 19.96
C GLU A 126 -7.10 8.06 19.84
N GLU A 127 -7.87 7.27 19.10
CA GLU A 127 -7.51 5.88 18.77
C GLU A 127 -6.31 5.83 17.83
N ASP A 128 -6.29 6.68 16.77
CA ASP A 128 -5.13 6.85 15.90
C ASP A 128 -3.85 7.11 16.69
N ALA A 129 -3.89 8.10 17.61
CA ALA A 129 -2.74 8.46 18.43
C ALA A 129 -2.27 7.30 19.32
N LYS A 130 -3.19 6.52 19.90
CA LYS A 130 -2.87 5.32 20.71
C LYS A 130 -2.22 4.23 19.86
N ILE A 131 -2.77 3.96 18.67
CA ILE A 131 -2.21 2.98 17.73
C ILE A 131 -0.81 3.38 17.33
N ILE A 132 -0.61 4.62 16.86
CA ILE A 132 0.69 5.14 16.42
C ILE A 132 1.73 5.05 17.55
N ALA A 133 1.35 5.40 18.79
CA ALA A 133 2.22 5.27 19.97
C ALA A 133 2.60 3.80 20.23
N ALA A 134 1.65 2.88 20.13
CA ALA A 134 1.90 1.46 20.30
C ALA A 134 2.84 0.89 19.23
N LEU A 135 2.65 1.30 17.97
CA LEU A 135 3.51 0.89 16.86
C LEU A 135 4.95 1.40 17.02
N LYS A 136 5.14 2.63 17.56
CA LYS A 136 6.50 3.16 17.87
C LYS A 136 7.23 2.32 18.93
N GLY A 137 6.52 1.64 19.79
CA GLY A 137 7.06 0.78 20.85
C GLY A 137 7.15 -0.72 20.48
N GLY A 138 6.68 -1.11 19.32
CA GLY A 138 6.67 -2.51 18.86
C GLY A 138 7.80 -2.84 17.90
N ALA A 139 8.05 -4.14 17.71
CA ALA A 139 8.95 -4.64 16.66
C ALA A 139 8.19 -5.10 15.41
N ASP A 140 6.99 -5.60 15.58
CA ASP A 140 6.07 -5.98 14.50
C ASP A 140 4.61 -5.83 14.91
N VAL A 141 3.73 -5.79 13.93
CA VAL A 141 2.28 -5.80 14.11
C VAL A 141 1.64 -6.79 13.14
N THR A 142 0.69 -7.59 13.65
CA THR A 142 -0.14 -8.48 12.83
C THR A 142 -1.50 -7.85 12.66
N VAL A 143 -1.94 -7.71 11.41
CA VAL A 143 -3.24 -7.19 11.03
C VAL A 143 -4.11 -8.35 10.55
N THR A 144 -5.23 -8.60 11.23
CA THR A 144 -6.15 -9.70 10.95
C THR A 144 -7.47 -9.14 10.42
N GLY A 145 -7.87 -9.57 9.23
CA GLY A 145 -9.12 -9.19 8.60
C GLY A 145 -9.92 -10.38 8.08
N ARG A 146 -11.14 -10.11 7.62
CA ARG A 146 -12.01 -11.11 7.00
C ARG A 146 -12.63 -10.59 5.71
N SER A 147 -12.46 -11.33 4.62
CA SER A 147 -13.05 -10.98 3.33
C SER A 147 -14.55 -11.31 3.27
N GLY A 148 -15.27 -10.64 2.39
CA GLY A 148 -16.68 -10.95 2.09
C GLY A 148 -16.91 -12.40 1.61
N ARG A 149 -15.85 -13.11 1.17
CA ARG A 149 -15.88 -14.53 0.81
C ARG A 149 -15.58 -15.48 1.98
N GLY A 150 -15.40 -14.94 3.19
CA GLY A 150 -15.16 -15.71 4.41
C GLY A 150 -13.71 -16.12 4.64
N THR A 151 -12.75 -15.67 3.82
CA THR A 151 -11.33 -15.90 4.07
C THR A 151 -10.85 -14.97 5.19
N GLN A 152 -10.20 -15.54 6.20
CA GLN A 152 -9.46 -14.78 7.20
C GLN A 152 -8.04 -14.55 6.70
N THR A 153 -7.55 -13.33 6.83
CA THR A 153 -6.18 -12.94 6.45
C THR A 153 -5.43 -12.48 7.69
N GLN A 154 -4.15 -12.79 7.74
CA GLN A 154 -3.20 -12.29 8.73
C GLN A 154 -1.99 -11.76 8.00
N ASP A 155 -1.74 -10.47 8.13
CA ASP A 155 -0.67 -9.75 7.47
C ASP A 155 0.28 -9.19 8.53
N LYS A 156 1.52 -9.63 8.52
CA LYS A 156 2.53 -9.19 9.48
C LYS A 156 3.39 -8.10 8.87
N PHE A 157 3.49 -6.97 9.54
CA PHE A 157 4.33 -5.84 9.16
C PHE A 157 5.47 -5.68 10.15
N SER A 158 6.67 -5.45 9.63
CA SER A 158 7.81 -5.01 10.43
C SER A 158 7.64 -3.55 10.84
N LEU A 159 8.01 -3.21 12.06
CA LEU A 159 8.04 -1.84 12.57
C LEU A 159 9.46 -1.25 12.56
N MET A 160 10.41 -1.92 11.92
CA MET A 160 11.76 -1.39 11.72
C MET A 160 11.73 -0.16 10.81
N GLY A 161 12.16 0.98 11.34
CA GLY A 161 12.10 2.26 10.65
C GLY A 161 10.79 3.03 10.79
N PHE A 162 9.75 2.45 11.42
CA PHE A 162 8.44 3.09 11.61
C PHE A 162 8.56 4.47 12.25
N THR A 163 9.21 4.57 13.42
CA THR A 163 9.34 5.84 14.15
C THR A 163 10.00 6.92 13.30
N ALA A 164 11.13 6.60 12.65
CA ALA A 164 11.83 7.55 11.78
C ALA A 164 10.98 7.98 10.58
N ALA A 165 10.24 7.06 9.97
CA ALA A 165 9.35 7.37 8.85
C ALA A 165 8.20 8.28 9.28
N MET A 166 7.56 8.02 10.45
CA MET A 166 6.46 8.85 10.96
C MET A 166 6.94 10.25 11.34
N ASP A 167 8.09 10.37 11.96
CA ASP A 167 8.66 11.66 12.36
C ASP A 167 9.02 12.49 11.12
N GLU A 168 9.56 11.86 10.06
CA GLU A 168 9.84 12.51 8.78
C GLU A 168 8.56 12.95 8.06
N ALA A 169 7.54 12.09 7.96
CA ALA A 169 6.26 12.42 7.35
C ALA A 169 5.57 13.59 8.09
N ALA A 170 5.49 13.52 9.42
CA ALA A 170 4.91 14.58 10.24
C ALA A 170 5.65 15.91 10.10
N LYS A 171 7.01 15.90 10.01
CA LYS A 171 7.82 17.07 9.78
C LYS A 171 7.54 17.75 8.44
N ARG A 172 7.34 16.95 7.38
CA ARG A 172 7.08 17.47 6.04
C ARG A 172 5.67 18.02 5.85
N CYS A 173 4.72 17.58 6.68
CA CYS A 173 3.33 18.02 6.65
C CYS A 173 2.98 19.14 7.64
N LYS A 174 3.97 19.87 8.09
CA LYS A 174 3.77 21.09 8.90
C LYS A 174 3.40 22.28 8.05
#